data_9cedc3db79cd402c1905f95e6c4086a8
#
_entry.id   9cedc3db79cd402c1905f95e6c4086a8
#
_cell.length_a   1.000
_cell.length_b   1.000
_cell.length_c   1.000
_cell.angle_alpha   90.00
_cell.angle_beta   90.00
_cell.angle_gamma   90.00
#
_symmetry.space_group_name_H-M   'P 1'
#
loop_
_entity.id
_entity.type
_entity.pdbx_description
1 polymer ?
#
loop_
_entity_poly.entity_id
_entity_poly.type
_entity_poly.pdbx_seq_one_letter_code
_entity_poly.pdbx_strand_id
1 'polypeptide(L)'
;VPSPRTSAPSTTTGSDALLYLLFGVIGAAMAFGSLAWLTGNFTNTLVGNGSWAPFRATEALLHPEVLWPALSTTALLFGARVVPGLLTLALITTSLVLWMRWRSDSKSGLARKADLAPLLDKEITAKATSLRPSLDGREGKRGRSG
;
A
#
# COMPACT_ATOMS: atom_id res chain seq x y z
N VAL A 1 -27.88 16.34 -31.46
CA VAL A 1 -27.71 16.84 -30.10
C VAL A 1 -26.33 16.45 -29.62
N PRO A 2 -25.46 17.41 -29.36
CA PRO A 2 -24.16 17.07 -28.82
C PRO A 2 -24.31 16.41 -27.44
N SER A 3 -23.84 15.21 -27.32
CA SER A 3 -23.78 14.56 -26.02
C SER A 3 -22.97 15.44 -25.04
N PRO A 4 -23.49 15.66 -23.83
CA PRO A 4 -22.73 16.40 -22.84
C PRO A 4 -21.44 15.63 -22.55
N ARG A 5 -20.36 16.11 -23.08
CA ARG A 5 -19.06 15.64 -22.66
C ARG A 5 -18.85 16.19 -21.25
N THR A 6 -19.08 15.34 -20.30
CA THR A 6 -18.57 15.58 -18.97
C THR A 6 -17.07 15.75 -19.11
N SER A 7 -16.63 17.00 -19.05
CA SER A 7 -15.21 17.29 -18.95
C SER A 7 -14.63 16.46 -17.80
N ALA A 8 -13.58 15.73 -18.09
CA ALA A 8 -12.89 14.95 -17.08
C ALA A 8 -12.55 15.85 -15.88
N PRO A 9 -12.88 15.43 -14.66
CA PRO A 9 -12.70 16.26 -13.48
C PRO A 9 -11.21 16.32 -13.11
N SER A 10 -10.44 17.10 -13.82
CA SER A 10 -9.03 17.36 -13.47
C SER A 10 -8.89 18.06 -12.13
N THR A 11 -9.91 18.84 -11.69
CA THR A 11 -9.98 19.48 -10.38
C THR A 11 -10.27 18.51 -9.24
N THR A 12 -11.02 17.42 -9.47
CA THR A 12 -11.31 16.41 -8.46
C THR A 12 -10.08 15.58 -8.10
N THR A 13 -9.19 15.32 -9.03
CA THR A 13 -7.96 14.56 -8.78
C THR A 13 -7.00 15.29 -7.86
N GLY A 14 -6.89 16.62 -7.97
CA GLY A 14 -6.06 17.44 -7.09
C GLY A 14 -6.63 17.55 -5.67
N SER A 15 -7.96 17.69 -5.52
CA SER A 15 -8.60 17.73 -4.21
C SER A 15 -8.58 16.37 -3.51
N ASP A 16 -8.68 15.27 -4.24
CA ASP A 16 -8.55 13.93 -3.69
C ASP A 16 -7.11 13.67 -3.19
N ALA A 17 -6.11 14.10 -3.93
CA ALA A 17 -4.71 14.01 -3.50
C ALA A 17 -4.45 14.81 -2.23
N LEU A 18 -5.03 16.01 -2.10
CA LEU A 18 -4.96 16.82 -0.89
C LEU A 18 -5.64 16.15 0.30
N LEU A 19 -6.81 15.54 0.08
CA LEU A 19 -7.52 14.80 1.12
C LEU A 19 -6.71 13.61 1.60
N TYR A 20 -6.14 12.82 0.70
CA TYR A 20 -5.27 11.69 1.05
C TYR A 20 -4.02 12.16 1.80
N LEU A 21 -3.42 13.25 1.38
CA LEU A 21 -2.29 13.86 2.08
C LEU A 21 -2.70 14.29 3.50
N LEU A 22 -3.83 14.98 3.64
CA LEU A 22 -4.35 15.43 4.93
C LEU A 22 -4.62 14.26 5.88
N PHE A 23 -5.33 13.22 5.40
CA PHE A 23 -5.58 12.02 6.19
C PHE A 23 -4.29 11.26 6.52
N GLY A 24 -3.33 11.24 5.61
CA GLY A 24 -2.02 10.67 5.84
C GLY A 24 -1.25 11.40 6.95
N VAL A 25 -1.25 12.72 6.93
CA VAL A 25 -0.59 13.54 7.96
C VAL A 25 -1.27 13.37 9.32
N ILE A 26 -2.60 13.43 9.35
CA ILE A 26 -3.36 13.22 10.61
C ILE A 26 -3.12 11.82 11.14
N GLY A 27 -3.18 10.80 10.29
CA GLY A 27 -2.91 9.41 10.67
C GLY A 27 -1.49 9.22 11.22
N ALA A 28 -0.50 9.80 10.58
CA ALA A 28 0.89 9.77 11.03
C ALA A 28 1.07 10.48 12.39
N ALA A 29 0.44 11.64 12.56
CA ALA A 29 0.47 12.37 13.83
C ALA A 29 -0.18 11.58 14.97
N MET A 30 -1.33 10.96 14.71
CA MET A 30 -2.01 10.12 15.68
C MET A 30 -1.22 8.86 16.02
N ALA A 31 -0.62 8.21 15.03
CA ALA A 31 0.25 7.06 15.23
C ALA A 31 1.48 7.43 16.07
N PHE A 32 2.14 8.53 15.73
CA PHE A 32 3.27 9.03 16.49
C PHE A 32 2.88 9.39 17.93
N GLY A 33 1.77 10.10 18.13
CA GLY A 33 1.28 10.46 19.45
C GLY A 33 0.92 9.24 20.30
N SER A 34 0.33 8.20 19.70
CA SER A 34 0.00 6.94 20.37
C SER A 34 1.26 6.17 20.77
N LEU A 35 2.26 6.10 19.88
CA LEU A 35 3.56 5.49 20.17
C LEU A 35 4.31 6.29 21.23
N ALA A 36 4.29 7.60 21.17
CA ALA A 36 4.90 8.47 22.16
C ALA A 36 4.27 8.27 23.55
N TRP A 37 2.95 8.15 23.60
CA TRP A 37 2.24 7.83 24.83
C TRP A 37 2.65 6.45 25.39
N LEU A 38 2.70 5.44 24.55
CA LEU A 38 3.07 4.09 24.95
C LEU A 38 4.53 4.02 25.45
N THR A 39 5.46 4.55 24.67
CA THR A 39 6.88 4.56 25.02
C THR A 39 7.20 5.45 26.21
N GLY A 40 6.45 6.56 26.36
CA GLY A 40 6.54 7.44 27.53
C GLY A 40 6.11 6.73 28.81
N ASN A 41 4.99 6.00 28.77
CA ASN A 41 4.54 5.19 29.91
C ASN A 41 5.53 4.08 30.25
N PHE A 42 6.07 3.41 29.25
CA PHE A 42 7.15 2.42 29.44
C PHE A 42 8.37 3.03 30.14
N THR A 43 8.82 4.17 29.65
CA THR A 43 9.95 4.90 30.23
C THR A 43 9.66 5.31 31.66
N ASN A 44 8.44 5.82 31.92
CA ASN A 44 8.03 6.21 33.26
C ASN A 44 7.94 5.02 34.21
N THR A 45 7.59 3.84 33.72
CA THR A 45 7.59 2.60 34.51
C THR A 45 9.01 2.16 34.86
N LEU A 46 9.95 2.32 33.95
CA LEU A 46 11.32 1.88 34.15
C LEU A 46 12.19 2.85 34.97
N VAL A 47 12.02 4.13 34.75
CA VAL A 47 12.94 5.17 35.31
C VAL A 47 12.20 6.19 36.16
N GLY A 48 10.90 6.29 36.05
CA GLY A 48 10.06 7.27 36.75
C GLY A 48 9.35 6.71 37.98
N ASN A 49 8.13 7.18 38.22
CA ASN A 49 7.31 6.78 39.36
C ASN A 49 6.43 5.54 39.11
N GLY A 50 6.47 4.97 37.90
CA GLY A 50 5.70 3.78 37.53
C GLY A 50 4.21 4.01 37.24
N SER A 51 3.69 5.22 37.39
CA SER A 51 2.30 5.52 37.11
C SER A 51 2.03 5.68 35.61
N TRP A 52 0.97 5.07 35.12
CA TRP A 52 0.54 5.22 33.72
C TRP A 52 -0.34 6.45 33.56
N ALA A 53 0.04 7.33 32.63
CA ALA A 53 -0.74 8.48 32.27
C ALA A 53 -1.97 8.08 31.44
N PRO A 54 -3.09 8.82 31.54
CA PRO A 54 -4.24 8.59 30.70
C PRO A 54 -3.89 8.81 29.22
N PHE A 55 -4.61 8.13 28.32
CA PHE A 55 -4.34 8.24 26.88
C PHE A 55 -4.68 9.64 26.37
N ARG A 56 -3.66 10.39 26.04
CA ARG A 56 -3.74 11.73 25.46
C ARG A 56 -2.65 11.90 24.39
N ALA A 57 -2.98 11.45 23.17
CA ALA A 57 -2.02 11.41 22.07
C ALA A 57 -1.50 12.81 21.69
N THR A 58 -2.34 13.84 21.74
CA THR A 58 -1.96 15.21 21.45
C THR A 58 -1.01 15.80 22.51
N GLU A 59 -1.23 15.53 23.76
CA GLU A 59 -0.33 15.96 24.84
C GLU A 59 0.99 15.19 24.79
N ALA A 60 0.96 13.92 24.54
CA ALA A 60 2.17 13.12 24.33
C ALA A 60 3.00 13.63 23.15
N LEU A 61 2.33 14.15 22.13
CA LEU A 61 2.98 14.75 20.96
C LEU A 61 3.57 16.13 21.26
N LEU A 62 2.80 17.00 21.87
CA LEU A 62 3.14 18.42 22.04
C LEU A 62 3.81 18.75 23.39
N HIS A 63 3.29 18.17 24.47
CA HIS A 63 3.68 18.47 25.84
C HIS A 63 3.85 17.20 26.70
N PRO A 64 4.84 16.35 26.40
CA PRO A 64 5.04 15.11 27.15
C PRO A 64 5.39 15.36 28.63
N GLU A 65 5.94 16.51 28.96
CA GLU A 65 6.26 16.90 30.33
C GLU A 65 5.05 17.01 31.24
N VAL A 66 3.87 17.31 30.66
CA VAL A 66 2.59 17.37 31.40
C VAL A 66 2.10 15.98 31.81
N LEU A 67 2.33 14.99 30.96
CA LEU A 67 1.93 13.61 31.21
C LEU A 67 2.86 12.90 32.20
N TRP A 68 4.14 13.17 32.13
CA TRP A 68 5.16 12.49 32.93
C TRP A 68 6.10 13.50 33.64
N PRO A 69 5.59 14.23 34.63
CA PRO A 69 6.39 15.22 35.32
C PRO A 69 7.56 14.64 36.14
N ALA A 70 7.50 13.35 36.47
CA ALA A 70 8.54 12.64 37.19
C ALA A 70 9.76 12.27 36.33
N LEU A 71 9.63 12.32 35.00
CA LEU A 71 10.74 12.02 34.09
C LEU A 71 11.65 13.24 33.93
N SER A 72 12.97 12.97 33.88
CA SER A 72 13.95 13.99 33.50
C SER A 72 13.80 14.40 32.04
N THR A 73 14.27 15.59 31.68
CA THR A 73 14.23 16.09 30.31
C THR A 73 14.88 15.12 29.31
N THR A 74 16.00 14.49 29.70
CA THR A 74 16.69 13.50 28.88
C THR A 74 15.85 12.24 28.68
N ALA A 75 15.22 11.72 29.74
CA ALA A 75 14.36 10.53 29.67
C ALA A 75 13.11 10.81 28.83
N LEU A 76 12.53 12.01 28.93
CA LEU A 76 11.42 12.44 28.08
C LEU A 76 11.83 12.54 26.62
N LEU A 77 13.00 13.10 26.34
CA LEU A 77 13.52 13.22 24.97
C LEU A 77 13.64 11.86 24.31
N PHE A 78 14.25 10.90 24.98
CA PHE A 78 14.41 9.53 24.45
C PHE A 78 13.08 8.78 24.43
N GLY A 79 12.32 8.75 25.52
CA GLY A 79 11.11 7.97 25.67
C GLY A 79 9.91 8.49 24.85
N ALA A 80 9.78 9.80 24.71
CA ALA A 80 8.63 10.42 24.04
C ALA A 80 8.95 11.01 22.66
N ARG A 81 10.19 11.04 22.22
CA ARG A 81 10.61 11.65 20.95
C ARG A 81 11.46 10.69 20.10
N VAL A 82 12.60 10.26 20.59
CA VAL A 82 13.55 9.46 19.80
C VAL A 82 12.98 8.06 19.53
N VAL A 83 12.56 7.34 20.55
CA VAL A 83 12.03 5.97 20.40
C VAL A 83 10.77 5.94 19.55
N PRO A 84 9.73 6.75 19.83
CA PRO A 84 8.54 6.74 18.97
C PRO A 84 8.84 7.25 17.56
N GLY A 85 9.78 8.17 17.39
CA GLY A 85 10.22 8.64 16.08
C GLY A 85 10.86 7.52 15.25
N LEU A 86 11.75 6.75 15.84
CA LEU A 86 12.38 5.58 15.18
C LEU A 86 11.36 4.50 14.86
N LEU A 87 10.42 4.21 15.78
CA LEU A 87 9.37 3.23 15.55
C LEU A 87 8.42 3.67 14.42
N THR A 88 8.05 4.94 14.39
CA THR A 88 7.22 5.49 13.33
C THR A 88 7.92 5.41 11.97
N LEU A 89 9.20 5.76 11.93
CA LEU A 89 10.00 5.66 10.72
C LEU A 89 10.11 4.22 10.24
N ALA A 90 10.34 3.27 11.15
CA ALA A 90 10.39 1.85 10.83
C ALA A 90 9.05 1.34 10.28
N LEU A 91 7.92 1.74 10.88
CA LEU A 91 6.58 1.37 10.41
C LEU A 91 6.30 1.93 9.01
N ILE A 92 6.62 3.20 8.78
CA ILE A 92 6.43 3.84 7.46
C ILE A 92 7.28 3.13 6.41
N THR A 93 8.56 2.88 6.70
CA THR A 93 9.48 2.21 5.78
C THR A 93 9.00 0.80 5.47
N THR A 94 8.60 0.03 6.48
CA THR A 94 8.09 -1.34 6.32
C THR A 94 6.81 -1.34 5.48
N SER A 95 5.88 -0.43 5.78
CA SER A 95 4.62 -0.31 5.04
C SER A 95 4.88 0.05 3.57
N LEU A 96 5.81 0.95 3.31
CA LEU A 96 6.19 1.34 1.96
C LEU A 96 6.83 0.18 1.19
N VAL A 97 7.74 -0.55 1.82
CA VAL A 97 8.39 -1.73 1.21
C VAL A 97 7.35 -2.82 0.91
N LEU A 98 6.46 -3.12 1.84
CA LEU A 98 5.39 -4.10 1.63
C LEU A 98 4.46 -3.67 0.50
N TRP A 99 4.07 -2.40 0.46
CA TRP A 99 3.24 -1.86 -0.61
C TRP A 99 3.92 -1.93 -1.98
N MET A 100 5.21 -1.61 -2.04
CA MET A 100 5.99 -1.73 -3.27
C MET A 100 6.13 -3.18 -3.73
N ARG A 101 6.36 -4.12 -2.83
CA ARG A 101 6.40 -5.56 -3.14
C ARG A 101 5.05 -6.06 -3.66
N TRP A 102 3.97 -5.69 -2.99
CA TRP A 102 2.62 -6.05 -3.40
C TRP A 102 2.27 -5.52 -4.79
N ARG A 103 2.69 -4.28 -5.06
CA ARG A 103 2.48 -3.65 -6.36
C ARG A 103 3.34 -4.30 -7.46
N SER A 104 4.54 -4.74 -7.17
CA SER A 104 5.40 -5.43 -8.12
C SER A 104 4.90 -6.84 -8.42
N ASP A 105 4.38 -7.55 -7.43
CA ASP A 105 3.80 -8.89 -7.63
C ASP A 105 2.55 -8.85 -8.50
N SER A 106 1.70 -7.85 -8.37
CA SER A 106 0.54 -7.69 -9.25
C SER A 106 0.95 -7.35 -10.70
N LYS A 107 2.02 -6.61 -10.91
CA LYS A 107 2.57 -6.33 -12.25
C LYS A 107 3.23 -7.56 -12.88
N SER A 108 3.95 -8.37 -12.11
CA SER A 108 4.56 -9.60 -12.59
C SER A 108 3.51 -10.66 -12.97
N GLY A 109 2.36 -10.70 -12.28
CA GLY A 109 1.24 -11.54 -12.63
C GLY A 109 0.59 -11.17 -13.97
N LEU A 110 0.48 -9.89 -14.27
CA LEU A 110 -0.03 -9.41 -15.56
C LEU A 110 0.97 -9.64 -16.71
N ALA A 111 2.26 -9.47 -16.47
CA ALA A 111 3.31 -9.78 -17.44
C ALA A 111 3.34 -11.29 -17.79
N ARG A 112 3.16 -12.15 -16.82
CA ARG A 112 3.06 -13.60 -17.04
C ARG A 112 1.86 -13.97 -17.90
N LYS A 113 0.70 -13.34 -17.73
CA LYS A 113 -0.47 -13.58 -18.59
C LYS A 113 -0.24 -13.09 -20.01
N ALA A 114 0.41 -11.96 -20.19
CA ALA A 114 0.77 -11.43 -21.50
C ALA A 114 1.80 -12.30 -22.22
N ASP A 115 2.76 -12.89 -21.49
CA ASP A 115 3.75 -13.80 -22.03
C ASP A 115 3.18 -15.18 -22.40
N LEU A 116 2.09 -15.58 -21.76
CA LEU A 116 1.41 -16.85 -22.04
C LEU A 116 0.40 -16.76 -23.19
N ALA A 117 -0.10 -15.56 -23.51
CA ALA A 117 -1.07 -15.37 -24.59
C ALA A 117 -0.57 -15.89 -25.95
N PRO A 118 0.66 -15.62 -26.43
CA PRO A 118 1.15 -16.16 -27.69
C PRO A 118 1.37 -17.69 -27.66
N LEU A 119 1.65 -18.27 -26.50
CA LEU A 119 1.76 -19.72 -26.34
C LEU A 119 0.39 -20.41 -26.43
N LEU A 120 -0.63 -19.81 -25.84
CA LEU A 120 -2.01 -20.27 -25.91
C LEU A 120 -2.56 -20.19 -27.34
N ASP A 121 -2.26 -19.16 -28.12
CA ASP A 121 -2.63 -19.02 -29.52
C ASP A 121 -1.99 -20.10 -30.38
N LYS A 122 -0.74 -20.43 -30.14
CA LYS A 122 -0.04 -21.54 -30.83
C LYS A 122 -0.66 -22.89 -30.53
N GLU A 123 -1.01 -23.15 -29.28
CA GLU A 123 -1.68 -24.37 -28.88
C GLU A 123 -3.08 -24.48 -29.46
N ILE A 124 -3.85 -23.42 -29.47
CA ILE A 124 -5.19 -23.39 -30.05
C ILE A 124 -5.12 -23.62 -31.55
N THR A 125 -4.18 -23.00 -32.24
CA THR A 125 -3.97 -23.20 -33.69
C THR A 125 -3.53 -24.60 -34.00
N ALA A 126 -2.58 -25.19 -33.25
CA ALA A 126 -2.15 -26.57 -33.40
C ALA A 126 -3.29 -27.57 -33.16
N LYS A 127 -4.10 -27.34 -32.14
CA LYS A 127 -5.27 -28.15 -31.81
C LYS A 127 -6.38 -28.03 -32.88
N ALA A 128 -6.62 -26.85 -33.38
CA ALA A 128 -7.58 -26.61 -34.47
C ALA A 128 -7.16 -27.33 -35.74
N THR A 129 -5.85 -27.35 -36.07
CA THR A 129 -5.31 -28.07 -37.22
C THR A 129 -5.43 -29.58 -37.05
N SER A 130 -5.22 -30.10 -35.84
CA SER A 130 -5.33 -31.52 -35.55
C SER A 130 -6.79 -32.03 -35.55
N LEU A 131 -7.74 -31.17 -35.22
CA LEU A 131 -9.16 -31.49 -35.18
C LEU A 131 -9.87 -31.38 -36.56
N ARG A 132 -9.22 -30.81 -37.55
CA ARG A 132 -9.79 -30.60 -38.91
C ARG A 132 -8.96 -31.25 -40.05
N PRO A 133 -8.32 -32.42 -39.87
CA PRO A 133 -7.62 -33.05 -40.99
C PRO A 133 -8.59 -33.62 -42.04
N SER A 134 -9.84 -33.81 -41.66
CA SER A 134 -10.87 -34.34 -42.56
C SER A 134 -11.46 -33.33 -43.54
N LEU A 135 -11.30 -32.03 -43.30
CA LEU A 135 -11.78 -31.01 -44.22
C LEU A 135 -10.78 -30.68 -45.35
N ASP A 136 -9.49 -30.73 -45.08
CA ASP A 136 -8.44 -30.56 -46.09
C ASP A 136 -8.37 -31.72 -47.06
N GLY A 137 -8.75 -32.92 -46.64
CA GLY A 137 -8.81 -34.11 -47.54
C GLY A 137 -9.98 -34.08 -48.52
N ARG A 138 -11.04 -33.29 -48.30
CA ARG A 138 -12.19 -33.23 -49.19
C ARG A 138 -12.05 -32.20 -50.31
N GLU A 139 -11.31 -31.15 -50.10
CA GLU A 139 -11.07 -30.12 -51.14
C GLU A 139 -10.11 -30.62 -52.22
N GLY A 140 -9.15 -31.46 -51.86
CA GLY A 140 -8.22 -32.05 -52.80
C GLY A 140 -8.82 -33.09 -53.78
N LYS A 141 -9.97 -33.70 -53.42
CA LYS A 141 -10.65 -34.69 -54.27
C LYS A 141 -11.67 -34.11 -55.23
N ARG A 142 -12.14 -32.92 -55.00
CA ARG A 142 -13.11 -32.25 -55.91
C ARG A 142 -12.48 -31.55 -57.10
N GLY A 143 -11.20 -31.31 -57.08
CA GLY A 143 -10.47 -30.66 -58.18
C GLY A 143 -9.90 -31.61 -59.24
N ARG A 144 -10.08 -32.92 -59.09
CA ARG A 144 -9.46 -33.92 -60.01
C ARG A 144 -10.41 -34.75 -60.85
N SER A 145 -11.72 -34.46 -60.84
CA SER A 145 -12.70 -35.06 -61.72
C SER A 145 -13.30 -33.98 -62.63
N GLY A 146 -12.49 -33.55 -63.55
CA GLY A 146 -12.94 -32.70 -64.65
C GLY A 146 -12.10 -32.95 -65.84
#